data_08acf22dc4ea11b7705606b57cc050aa
#
_entry.id   08acf22dc4ea11b7705606b57cc050aa
#
_cell.length_a   1.000
_cell.length_b   1.000
_cell.length_c   1.000
_cell.angle_alpha   90.00
_cell.angle_beta   90.00
_cell.angle_gamma   90.00
#
_symmetry.space_group_name_H-M   'P 1'
#
loop_
_entity.id
_entity.type
_entity.pdbx_description
1 polymer ?
#
loop_
_entity_poly.entity_id
_entity_poly.type
_entity_poly.pdbx_seq_one_letter_code
_entity_poly.pdbx_strand_id
1 'polypeptide(L)' 'MNDQALQGLVEKISSEDFGRKFKHRAFFNGRLRTTGGRYRLKDHDIEINPKMLTEHGSNVLIGIIKHELC' A
#
# COMPACT_ATOMS: atom_id res chain seq x y z
N MET A 1 -5.51 -11.07 -3.77
CA MET A 1 -5.92 -9.70 -3.40
C MET A 1 -5.94 -8.83 -4.64
N ASN A 2 -6.95 -8.00 -4.81
CA ASN A 2 -7.05 -7.07 -5.92
C ASN A 2 -6.88 -5.63 -5.42
N ASP A 3 -6.93 -4.66 -6.34
CA ASP A 3 -6.74 -3.25 -5.98
C ASP A 3 -7.81 -2.76 -5.01
N GLN A 4 -9.04 -3.23 -5.15
CA GLN A 4 -10.13 -2.84 -4.25
C GLN A 4 -9.88 -3.32 -2.82
N ALA A 5 -9.39 -4.53 -2.65
CA ALA A 5 -9.06 -5.06 -1.34
C ALA A 5 -7.84 -4.33 -0.75
N LEU A 6 -6.87 -3.99 -1.58
CA LEU A 6 -5.71 -3.20 -1.15
C LEU A 6 -6.15 -1.81 -0.69
N GLN A 7 -7.04 -1.18 -1.43
CA GLN A 7 -7.60 0.13 -1.05
C GLN A 7 -8.23 0.08 0.34
N GLY A 8 -9.07 -0.93 0.59
CA GLY A 8 -9.70 -1.10 1.89
C GLY A 8 -8.70 -1.34 3.01
N LEU A 9 -7.65 -2.13 2.74
CA LEU A 9 -6.60 -2.42 3.72
C LEU A 9 -5.83 -1.14 4.07
N VAL A 10 -5.48 -0.33 3.08
CA VAL A 10 -4.75 0.93 3.32
C VAL A 10 -5.62 1.90 4.11
N GLU A 11 -6.90 2.02 3.77
CA GLU A 11 -7.82 2.87 4.52
C GLU A 11 -7.95 2.43 5.96
N LYS A 12 -8.03 1.13 6.20
CA LYS A 12 -8.13 0.58 7.55
C LYS A 12 -6.88 0.88 8.36
N ILE A 13 -5.70 0.63 7.80
CA ILE A 13 -4.43 0.90 8.48
C ILE A 13 -4.29 2.39 8.79
N SER A 14 -4.63 3.24 7.85
CA SER A 14 -4.55 4.69 8.04
C SER A 14 -5.45 5.15 9.18
N SER A 15 -6.66 4.64 9.24
CA SER A 15 -7.63 4.99 10.27
C SER A 15 -7.22 4.44 11.64
N GLU A 16 -6.81 3.17 11.71
CA GLU A 16 -6.54 2.51 12.99
C GLU A 16 -5.17 2.86 13.57
N ASP A 17 -4.14 2.91 12.72
CA ASP A 17 -2.76 3.09 13.20
C ASP A 17 -2.33 4.56 13.22
N PHE A 18 -2.88 5.38 12.33
CA PHE A 18 -2.48 6.79 12.20
C PHE A 18 -3.58 7.78 12.53
N GLY A 19 -4.80 7.31 12.78
CA GLY A 19 -5.92 8.15 13.14
C GLY A 19 -6.35 9.12 12.05
N ARG A 20 -6.03 8.82 10.80
CA ARG A 20 -6.34 9.67 9.65
C ARG A 20 -7.07 8.89 8.58
N LYS A 21 -8.02 9.55 7.92
CA LYS A 21 -8.74 8.95 6.80
C LYS A 21 -7.87 9.02 5.55
N PHE A 22 -7.62 7.87 4.91
CA PHE A 22 -6.89 7.82 3.64
C PHE A 22 -7.85 8.19 2.51
N LYS A 23 -7.61 9.33 1.87
CA LYS A 23 -8.49 9.87 0.82
C LYS A 23 -7.98 9.64 -0.60
N HIS A 24 -6.82 9.00 -0.74
CA HIS A 24 -6.17 8.80 -2.03
C HIS A 24 -6.35 7.36 -2.49
N ARG A 25 -5.63 6.98 -3.53
CA ARG A 25 -5.75 5.64 -4.10
C ARG A 25 -4.57 4.76 -3.70
N ALA A 26 -4.86 3.48 -3.50
CA ALA A 26 -3.83 2.47 -3.31
C ALA A 26 -4.06 1.37 -4.34
N PHE A 27 -3.01 0.97 -5.05
CA PHE A 27 -3.14 -0.04 -6.10
C PHE A 27 -1.83 -0.78 -6.30
N PHE A 28 -1.93 -1.97 -6.88
CA PHE A 28 -0.77 -2.76 -7.24
C PHE A 28 -0.20 -2.26 -8.58
N ASN A 29 1.13 -2.14 -8.64
CA ASN A 29 1.82 -1.76 -9.87
C ASN A 29 2.89 -2.80 -10.18
N GLY A 30 2.65 -3.63 -11.19
CA GLY A 30 3.57 -4.68 -11.60
C GLY A 30 4.85 -4.18 -12.26
N ARG A 31 4.95 -2.89 -12.53
CA ARG A 31 6.16 -2.28 -13.10
C ARG A 31 7.23 -2.02 -12.05
N LEU A 32 6.88 -2.03 -10.78
CA LEU A 32 7.86 -1.91 -9.71
C LEU A 32 8.73 -3.17 -9.67
N ARG A 33 10.05 -3.01 -9.73
CA ARG A 33 10.97 -4.16 -9.79
C ARG A 33 11.86 -4.28 -8.56
N THR A 34 12.39 -3.17 -8.09
CA THR A 34 13.37 -3.17 -7.00
C THR A 34 12.81 -2.64 -5.69
N THR A 35 11.65 -2.03 -5.73
CA THR A 35 11.03 -1.47 -4.53
C THR A 35 9.75 -2.23 -4.20
N GLY A 36 9.46 -2.41 -2.92
CA GLY A 36 8.24 -3.09 -2.46
C GLY A 36 7.01 -2.22 -2.56
N GLY A 37 7.19 -0.89 -2.52
CA GLY A 37 6.10 0.05 -2.66
C GLY A 37 6.63 1.44 -2.87
N ARG A 38 5.75 2.33 -3.31
CA ARG A 38 6.14 3.71 -3.59
C ARG A 38 4.99 4.66 -3.29
N TYR A 39 5.30 5.79 -2.64
CA TYR A 39 4.36 6.87 -2.42
C TYR A 39 4.56 7.93 -3.50
N ARG A 40 3.50 8.22 -4.27
CA ARG A 40 3.57 9.22 -5.34
C ARG A 40 3.24 10.60 -4.77
N LEU A 41 4.25 11.43 -4.63
CA LEU A 41 4.10 12.76 -4.05
C LEU A 41 3.13 13.64 -4.85
N LYS A 42 3.11 13.48 -6.16
CA LYS A 42 2.24 14.29 -7.03
C LYS A 42 0.77 14.05 -6.75
N ASP A 43 0.36 12.79 -6.63
CA ASP A 43 -1.03 12.40 -6.50
C ASP A 43 -1.37 11.90 -5.09
N HIS A 44 -0.37 11.72 -4.23
CA HIS A 44 -0.49 11.12 -2.90
C HIS A 44 -1.03 9.69 -2.95
N ASP A 45 -0.84 9.00 -4.06
CA ASP A 45 -1.25 7.62 -4.23
C ASP A 45 -0.16 6.67 -3.74
N ILE A 46 -0.58 5.47 -3.31
CA ILE A 46 0.33 4.42 -2.88
C ILE A 46 0.34 3.32 -3.93
N GLU A 47 1.53 2.98 -4.42
CA GLU A 47 1.72 1.86 -5.34
C GLU A 47 2.44 0.75 -4.60
N ILE A 48 1.93 -0.47 -4.73
CA ILE A 48 2.51 -1.65 -4.08
C ILE A 48 2.96 -2.64 -5.15
N ASN A 49 4.15 -3.19 -4.96
CA ASN A 49 4.64 -4.25 -5.84
C ASN A 49 3.89 -5.55 -5.52
N PRO A 50 3.13 -6.10 -6.49
CA PRO A 50 2.34 -7.31 -6.23
C PRO A 50 3.20 -8.52 -5.86
N LYS A 51 4.48 -8.52 -6.21
CA LYS A 51 5.39 -9.60 -5.83
C LYS A 51 5.61 -9.67 -4.32
N MET A 52 5.45 -8.57 -3.62
CA MET A 52 5.60 -8.57 -2.16
C MET A 52 4.55 -9.46 -1.50
N LEU A 53 3.32 -9.40 -1.99
CA LEU A 53 2.26 -10.26 -1.48
C LEU A 53 2.51 -11.74 -1.83
N THR A 54 2.93 -12.00 -3.07
CA THR A 54 3.15 -13.36 -3.56
C THR A 54 4.36 -14.02 -2.89
N GLU A 55 5.46 -13.28 -2.74
CA GLU A 55 6.72 -13.83 -2.24
C GLU A 55 6.84 -13.78 -0.72
N HIS A 56 6.27 -12.78 -0.08
CA HIS A 56 6.48 -12.50 1.35
C HIS A 56 5.21 -12.50 2.19
N GLY A 57 4.04 -12.53 1.57
CA GLY A 57 2.77 -12.59 2.27
C GLY A 57 2.26 -11.24 2.76
N SER A 58 1.08 -11.29 3.39
CA SER A 58 0.35 -10.08 3.78
C SER A 58 0.99 -9.31 4.92
N ASN A 59 1.77 -9.97 5.78
CA ASN A 59 2.43 -9.27 6.90
C ASN A 59 3.45 -8.26 6.40
N VAL A 60 4.21 -8.62 5.35
CA VAL A 60 5.17 -7.70 4.75
C VAL A 60 4.43 -6.58 4.03
N LEU A 61 3.31 -6.89 3.39
CA LEU A 61 2.48 -5.88 2.73
C LEU A 61 2.01 -4.82 3.74
N ILE A 62 1.54 -5.25 4.90
CA ILE A 62 1.10 -4.33 5.96
C ILE A 62 2.26 -3.45 6.42
N GLY A 63 3.45 -4.02 6.60
CA GLY A 63 4.64 -3.26 6.97
C GLY A 63 5.00 -2.18 5.95
N ILE A 64 4.93 -2.51 4.66
CA ILE A 64 5.20 -1.56 3.58
C ILE A 64 4.19 -0.42 3.60
N ILE A 65 2.90 -0.74 3.77
CA ILE A 65 1.85 0.26 3.84
C ILE A 65 2.10 1.23 5.00
N LYS A 66 2.44 0.71 6.16
CA LYS A 66 2.74 1.56 7.33
C LYS A 66 3.94 2.46 7.09
N HIS A 67 4.95 1.94 6.41
CA HIS A 67 6.13 2.72 6.05
C HIS A 67 5.77 3.88 5.12
N GLU A 68 4.93 3.63 4.12
CA GLU A 68 4.53 4.66 3.16
C GLU A 68 3.59 5.71 3.77
N LEU A 69 2.78 5.32 4.76
CA LEU A 69 1.87 6.25 5.44
C LEU A 69 2.57 7.11 6.50
N CYS A 70 3.75 6.70 6.89
CA CYS A 70 4.48 7.34 7.97
C CYS A 70 5.05 8.71 7.60
#